data_d32eec03c25ab21a2af3401a3498190c
#
_entry.id   d32eec03c25ab21a2af3401a3498190c
#
_cell.length_a   1.000
_cell.length_b   1.000
_cell.length_c   1.000
_cell.angle_alpha   90.00
_cell.angle_beta   90.00
_cell.angle_gamma   90.00
#
_symmetry.space_group_name_H-M   'P 1'
#
loop_
_entity.id
_entity.type
_entity.pdbx_description
1 polymer ?
#
loop_
_entity_poly.entity_id
_entity_poly.type
_entity_poly.pdbx_seq_one_letter_code
_entity_poly.pdbx_strand_id
1 'polypeptide(L)'
;ILLASRIFWNGISLVVSRTGWSSELGYEIFLTDRTMGRELWNHIMLIGEPMGLKPGHTSSIRRIEGAMLSYHADADITTNPFELGLDRLVNLNVSHNFIGKKALARIKSEGVKQRQVGLVLKCDPLEGPNTKFWTIKNGEQKVGKVTSAIYSPRLKKNIALAMVSSKVIEKEATLQVETSNGSFPAKVVDLPFYDPNKSITKS
;
A
#
# COMPACT_ATOMS: atom_id res chain seq x y z
N ILE A 1 7.27 -12.79 -10.12
CA ILE A 1 6.64 -13.23 -11.37
C ILE A 1 5.15 -13.26 -11.10
N LEU A 2 4.39 -12.42 -11.81
CA LEU A 2 2.93 -12.49 -11.82
C LEU A 2 2.55 -13.74 -12.63
N LEU A 3 2.04 -14.75 -11.93
CA LEU A 3 1.49 -15.93 -12.56
C LEU A 3 -0.02 -15.73 -12.66
N ALA A 4 -0.54 -15.68 -13.88
CA ALA A 4 -1.96 -15.71 -14.15
C ALA A 4 -2.24 -16.89 -15.09
N SER A 5 -3.27 -17.66 -14.77
CA SER A 5 -3.69 -18.80 -15.57
C SER A 5 -5.17 -18.69 -15.89
N ARG A 6 -5.52 -19.03 -17.12
CA ARG A 6 -6.91 -19.24 -17.52
C ARG A 6 -7.31 -20.67 -17.20
N ILE A 7 -8.38 -20.82 -16.46
CA ILE A 7 -8.99 -22.12 -16.16
C ILE A 7 -10.47 -22.11 -16.55
N PHE A 8 -11.08 -23.30 -16.63
CA PHE A 8 -12.51 -23.42 -16.86
C PHE A 8 -13.17 -24.09 -15.65
N TRP A 9 -14.26 -23.51 -15.23
CA TRP A 9 -15.11 -24.02 -14.16
C TRP A 9 -16.56 -24.00 -14.66
N ASN A 10 -17.21 -25.18 -14.70
CA ASN A 10 -18.57 -25.36 -15.26
C ASN A 10 -18.73 -24.76 -16.67
N GLY A 11 -17.70 -24.90 -17.53
CA GLY A 11 -17.71 -24.34 -18.89
C GLY A 11 -17.43 -22.82 -18.98
N ILE A 12 -17.26 -22.14 -17.84
CA ILE A 12 -17.02 -20.70 -17.77
C ILE A 12 -15.53 -20.45 -17.59
N SER A 13 -15.01 -19.48 -18.35
CA SER A 13 -13.61 -19.07 -18.25
C SER A 13 -13.37 -18.23 -16.98
N LEU A 14 -12.38 -18.62 -16.19
CA LEU A 14 -11.85 -17.87 -15.07
C LEU A 14 -10.39 -17.49 -15.37
N VAL A 15 -9.97 -16.33 -14.90
CA VAL A 15 -8.55 -16.00 -14.78
C VAL A 15 -8.19 -15.99 -13.31
N VAL A 16 -7.25 -16.84 -12.92
CA VAL A 16 -6.71 -16.89 -11.57
C VAL A 16 -5.32 -16.29 -11.60
N SER A 17 -5.12 -15.24 -10.83
CA SER A 17 -3.85 -14.55 -10.71
C SER A 17 -3.30 -14.73 -9.30
N ARG A 18 -2.00 -15.01 -9.19
CA ARG A 18 -1.29 -14.99 -7.90
C ARG A 18 -0.93 -13.55 -7.56
N THR A 19 -1.94 -12.78 -7.26
CA THR A 19 -1.86 -11.37 -6.88
C THR A 19 -2.75 -11.11 -5.68
N GLY A 20 -2.64 -9.94 -5.10
CA GLY A 20 -3.48 -9.51 -3.99
C GLY A 20 -3.03 -8.16 -3.45
N TRP A 21 -3.83 -7.59 -2.57
CA TRP A 21 -3.59 -6.29 -1.96
C TRP A 21 -3.44 -6.37 -0.43
N SER A 22 -2.83 -7.43 0.04
CA SER A 22 -2.64 -7.72 1.47
C SER A 22 -1.18 -7.90 1.89
N SER A 23 -0.24 -7.96 0.94
CA SER A 23 1.16 -8.39 1.16
C SER A 23 1.29 -9.80 1.75
N GLU A 24 0.25 -10.61 1.65
CA GLU A 24 0.24 -12.03 2.00
C GLU A 24 0.19 -12.86 0.71
N LEU A 25 0.43 -14.17 0.84
CA LEU A 25 0.15 -15.07 -0.27
C LEU A 25 -1.35 -15.06 -0.56
N GLY A 26 -1.71 -14.75 -1.78
CA GLY A 26 -3.10 -14.63 -2.17
C GLY A 26 -3.33 -14.86 -3.65
N TYR A 27 -4.58 -15.07 -3.99
CA TYR A 27 -5.04 -15.24 -5.35
C TYR A 27 -6.23 -14.33 -5.62
N GLU A 28 -6.31 -13.80 -6.83
CA GLU A 28 -7.47 -13.08 -7.33
C GLU A 28 -8.11 -13.90 -8.45
N ILE A 29 -9.41 -14.08 -8.36
CA ILE A 29 -10.19 -14.85 -9.34
C ILE A 29 -11.08 -13.88 -10.11
N PHE A 30 -10.81 -13.77 -11.41
CA PHE A 30 -11.57 -12.91 -12.30
C PHE A 30 -12.57 -13.77 -13.08
N LEU A 31 -13.85 -13.60 -12.74
CA LEU A 31 -14.95 -14.31 -13.36
C LEU A 31 -15.41 -13.55 -14.62
N THR A 32 -15.42 -14.21 -15.78
CA THR A 32 -15.82 -13.57 -17.04
C THR A 32 -17.33 -13.42 -17.17
N ASP A 33 -18.11 -14.31 -16.55
CA ASP A 33 -19.57 -14.22 -16.48
C ASP A 33 -20.02 -13.82 -15.07
N ARG A 34 -20.36 -12.54 -14.90
CA ARG A 34 -20.77 -11.97 -13.61
C ARG A 34 -22.06 -12.61 -13.03
N THR A 35 -22.89 -13.26 -13.86
CA THR A 35 -24.15 -13.90 -13.39
C THR A 35 -23.86 -15.11 -12.51
N MET A 36 -22.70 -15.75 -12.68
CA MET A 36 -22.26 -16.94 -11.98
C MET A 36 -21.49 -16.66 -10.68
N GLY A 37 -21.40 -15.39 -10.25
CA GLY A 37 -20.63 -15.00 -9.07
C GLY A 37 -21.08 -15.69 -7.78
N ARG A 38 -22.38 -15.84 -7.58
CA ARG A 38 -22.96 -16.53 -6.41
C ARG A 38 -22.63 -18.02 -6.42
N GLU A 39 -22.72 -18.67 -7.56
CA GLU A 39 -22.43 -20.09 -7.69
C GLU A 39 -20.94 -20.37 -7.43
N LEU A 40 -20.06 -19.53 -8.02
CA LEU A 40 -18.62 -19.64 -7.77
C LEU A 40 -18.30 -19.45 -6.30
N TRP A 41 -18.88 -18.47 -5.65
CA TRP A 41 -18.72 -18.24 -4.20
C TRP A 41 -19.15 -19.47 -3.39
N ASN A 42 -20.35 -19.97 -3.63
CA ASN A 42 -20.88 -21.13 -2.92
C ASN A 42 -20.01 -22.37 -3.14
N HIS A 43 -19.50 -22.56 -4.36
CA HIS A 43 -18.60 -23.69 -4.67
C HIS A 43 -17.28 -23.56 -3.92
N ILE A 44 -16.67 -22.38 -3.90
CA ILE A 44 -15.43 -22.13 -3.15
C ILE A 44 -15.65 -22.35 -1.65
N MET A 45 -16.75 -21.87 -1.09
CA MET A 45 -17.05 -22.07 0.33
C MET A 45 -17.31 -23.54 0.66
N LEU A 46 -18.10 -24.25 -0.17
CA LEU A 46 -18.38 -25.66 0.03
C LEU A 46 -17.11 -26.52 0.15
N ILE A 47 -16.11 -26.23 -0.68
CA ILE A 47 -14.83 -26.93 -0.70
C ILE A 47 -13.89 -26.42 0.41
N GLY A 48 -13.89 -25.11 0.63
CA GLY A 48 -12.91 -24.45 1.48
C GLY A 48 -13.23 -24.48 2.97
N GLU A 49 -14.51 -24.42 3.38
CA GLU A 49 -14.90 -24.44 4.79
C GLU A 49 -14.34 -25.63 5.58
N PRO A 50 -14.38 -26.88 5.08
CA PRO A 50 -13.76 -28.01 5.78
C PRO A 50 -12.25 -27.86 5.96
N MET A 51 -11.58 -27.05 5.12
CA MET A 51 -10.16 -26.75 5.20
C MET A 51 -9.86 -25.47 6.00
N GLY A 52 -10.88 -24.87 6.62
CA GLY A 52 -10.74 -23.67 7.44
C GLY A 52 -10.91 -22.34 6.70
N LEU A 53 -11.35 -22.36 5.43
CA LEU A 53 -11.68 -21.14 4.70
C LEU A 53 -12.84 -20.42 5.39
N LYS A 54 -12.72 -19.10 5.53
CA LYS A 54 -13.75 -18.23 6.11
C LYS A 54 -13.92 -16.99 5.26
N PRO A 55 -15.14 -16.45 5.16
CA PRO A 55 -15.33 -15.11 4.60
C PRO A 55 -14.48 -14.09 5.36
N GLY A 56 -13.86 -13.19 4.63
CA GLY A 56 -13.03 -12.14 5.18
C GLY A 56 -13.43 -10.76 4.67
N HIS A 57 -12.70 -9.76 5.12
CA HIS A 57 -12.86 -8.37 4.72
C HIS A 57 -11.51 -7.82 4.27
N THR A 58 -11.51 -6.83 3.37
CA THR A 58 -10.31 -6.11 2.99
C THR A 58 -9.68 -5.46 4.23
N SER A 59 -8.39 -5.72 4.45
CA SER A 59 -7.70 -5.28 5.66
C SER A 59 -6.78 -4.11 5.38
N SER A 60 -7.16 -2.92 5.86
CA SER A 60 -6.26 -1.76 5.85
C SER A 60 -4.98 -2.01 6.63
N ILE A 61 -5.01 -2.86 7.67
CA ILE A 61 -3.83 -3.23 8.45
C ILE A 61 -2.79 -3.89 7.54
N ARG A 62 -3.17 -4.94 6.83
CA ARG A 62 -2.26 -5.72 5.98
C ARG A 62 -1.63 -4.89 4.87
N ARG A 63 -2.45 -4.10 4.17
CA ARG A 63 -1.95 -3.26 3.09
C ARG A 63 -0.97 -2.20 3.57
N ILE A 64 -1.22 -1.58 4.74
CA ILE A 64 -0.32 -0.57 5.32
C ILE A 64 0.96 -1.23 5.84
N GLU A 65 0.87 -2.39 6.52
CA GLU A 65 2.04 -3.18 6.93
C GLU A 65 2.98 -3.47 5.76
N GLY A 66 2.42 -3.82 4.61
CA GLY A 66 3.16 -4.10 3.38
C GLY A 66 3.48 -2.87 2.52
N ALA A 67 3.17 -1.67 2.99
CA ALA A 67 3.34 -0.41 2.26
C ALA A 67 2.63 -0.38 0.89
N MET A 68 1.47 -1.04 0.79
CA MET A 68 0.67 -1.04 -0.43
C MET A 68 -0.19 0.22 -0.48
N LEU A 69 -0.03 0.96 -1.56
CA LEU A 69 -0.70 2.24 -1.77
C LEU A 69 -2.18 2.07 -2.09
N SER A 70 -2.98 2.99 -1.59
CA SER A 70 -4.38 3.15 -1.97
C SER A 70 -4.53 4.40 -2.83
N TYR A 71 -5.09 4.27 -4.03
CA TYR A 71 -5.39 5.42 -4.86
C TYR A 71 -6.46 6.30 -4.19
N HIS A 72 -6.34 7.60 -4.31
CA HIS A 72 -7.05 8.67 -3.59
C HIS A 72 -6.60 8.89 -2.13
N ALA A 73 -6.05 7.87 -1.43
CA ALA A 73 -5.48 8.06 -0.10
C ALA A 73 -3.98 8.39 -0.18
N ASP A 74 -3.18 7.44 -0.68
CA ASP A 74 -1.71 7.55 -0.69
C ASP A 74 -1.15 8.10 -2.00
N ALA A 75 -1.92 8.00 -3.09
CA ALA A 75 -1.56 8.45 -4.43
C ALA A 75 -2.78 9.05 -5.14
N ASP A 76 -2.55 10.01 -6.00
CA ASP A 76 -3.54 10.62 -6.88
C ASP A 76 -2.88 11.09 -8.19
N ILE A 77 -3.65 11.76 -9.04
CA ILE A 77 -3.17 12.28 -10.33
C ILE A 77 -2.06 13.33 -10.20
N THR A 78 -1.85 13.91 -9.01
CA THR A 78 -0.82 14.92 -8.74
C THR A 78 0.50 14.32 -8.27
N THR A 79 0.53 13.02 -7.95
CA THR A 79 1.72 12.32 -7.49
C THR A 79 2.40 11.57 -8.64
N ASN A 80 3.72 11.45 -8.56
CA ASN A 80 4.51 10.70 -9.54
C ASN A 80 5.17 9.45 -8.92
N PRO A 81 5.60 8.47 -9.73
CA PRO A 81 6.16 7.22 -9.22
C PRO A 81 7.39 7.40 -8.32
N PHE A 82 8.21 8.42 -8.54
CA PHE A 82 9.41 8.66 -7.73
C PHE A 82 9.06 9.20 -6.34
N GLU A 83 8.01 10.02 -6.23
CA GLU A 83 7.48 10.44 -4.94
C GLU A 83 6.93 9.28 -4.13
N LEU A 84 6.35 8.28 -4.82
CA LEU A 84 5.72 7.11 -4.22
C LEU A 84 6.69 5.95 -3.92
N GLY A 85 8.00 6.11 -4.22
CA GLY A 85 8.97 5.03 -4.03
C GLY A 85 8.79 3.86 -5.01
N LEU A 86 8.19 4.13 -6.17
CA LEU A 86 7.96 3.16 -7.25
C LEU A 86 9.02 3.26 -8.37
N ASP A 87 10.19 3.79 -8.05
CA ASP A 87 11.33 3.99 -8.98
C ASP A 87 11.64 2.72 -9.77
N ARG A 88 11.59 1.56 -9.12
CA ARG A 88 11.89 0.25 -9.73
C ARG A 88 10.94 -0.14 -10.86
N LEU A 89 9.77 0.50 -10.96
CA LEU A 89 8.78 0.24 -12.00
C LEU A 89 8.95 1.19 -13.20
N VAL A 90 9.85 2.17 -13.11
CA VAL A 90 10.09 3.16 -14.17
C VAL A 90 11.40 2.87 -14.87
N ASN A 91 11.33 2.35 -16.09
CA ASN A 91 12.50 2.14 -16.92
C ASN A 91 12.59 3.24 -17.99
N LEU A 92 13.45 4.22 -17.77
CA LEU A 92 13.69 5.32 -18.71
C LEU A 92 14.65 4.96 -19.85
N ASN A 93 15.38 3.84 -19.73
CA ASN A 93 16.40 3.42 -20.70
C ASN A 93 15.84 2.62 -21.89
N VAL A 94 14.53 2.36 -21.92
CA VAL A 94 13.89 1.69 -23.06
C VAL A 94 13.97 2.56 -24.32
N SER A 95 14.17 1.93 -25.49
CA SER A 95 14.31 2.63 -26.78
C SER A 95 13.02 3.29 -27.24
N HIS A 96 11.86 2.68 -26.95
CA HIS A 96 10.56 3.21 -27.33
C HIS A 96 10.10 4.36 -26.43
N ASN A 97 9.26 5.22 -26.98
CA ASN A 97 8.61 6.28 -26.22
C ASN A 97 7.35 5.76 -25.54
N PHE A 98 7.04 6.33 -24.37
CA PHE A 98 5.77 6.12 -23.66
C PHE A 98 5.29 7.46 -23.06
N ILE A 99 4.00 7.54 -22.76
CA ILE A 99 3.38 8.74 -22.19
C ILE A 99 4.04 9.05 -20.83
N GLY A 100 4.56 10.28 -20.67
CA GLY A 100 5.22 10.71 -19.43
C GLY A 100 6.74 10.48 -19.40
N LYS A 101 7.37 9.76 -20.35
CA LYS A 101 8.82 9.47 -20.34
C LYS A 101 9.67 10.73 -20.16
N LYS A 102 9.40 11.80 -20.93
CA LYS A 102 10.15 13.07 -20.84
C LYS A 102 9.95 13.76 -19.47
N ALA A 103 8.72 13.77 -18.96
CA ALA A 103 8.41 14.36 -17.67
C ALA A 103 9.11 13.59 -16.53
N LEU A 104 9.06 12.26 -16.55
CA LEU A 104 9.72 11.41 -15.56
C LEU A 104 11.25 11.54 -15.63
N ALA A 105 11.84 11.66 -16.84
CA ALA A 105 13.28 11.89 -16.98
C ALA A 105 13.69 13.23 -16.33
N ARG A 106 12.91 14.29 -16.54
CA ARG A 106 13.12 15.59 -15.89
C ARG A 106 13.01 15.48 -14.38
N ILE A 107 11.93 14.89 -13.85
CA ILE A 107 11.72 14.72 -12.41
C ILE A 107 12.88 13.94 -11.78
N LYS A 108 13.36 12.89 -12.45
CA LYS A 108 14.48 12.10 -11.99
C LYS A 108 15.78 12.91 -11.91
N SER A 109 16.03 13.81 -12.86
CA SER A 109 17.22 14.67 -12.85
C SER A 109 17.14 15.81 -11.84
N GLU A 110 15.95 16.39 -11.64
CA GLU A 110 15.71 17.49 -10.69
C GLU A 110 15.52 17.02 -9.25
N GLY A 111 15.18 15.73 -9.07
CA GLY A 111 14.77 15.16 -7.79
C GLY A 111 13.31 15.48 -7.43
N VAL A 112 12.77 14.77 -6.44
CA VAL A 112 11.41 14.97 -5.96
C VAL A 112 11.36 15.94 -4.78
N LYS A 113 10.30 16.74 -4.72
CA LYS A 113 10.08 17.72 -3.64
C LYS A 113 9.54 17.07 -2.37
N GLN A 114 8.87 15.96 -2.49
CA GLN A 114 8.29 15.17 -1.42
C GLN A 114 8.45 13.68 -1.70
N ARG A 115 8.38 12.87 -0.67
CA ARG A 115 8.51 11.41 -0.80
C ARG A 115 7.62 10.70 0.20
N GLN A 116 7.10 9.58 -0.21
CA GLN A 116 6.38 8.68 0.68
C GLN A 116 7.34 7.96 1.62
N VAL A 117 7.00 7.99 2.90
CA VAL A 117 7.76 7.35 3.99
C VAL A 117 6.84 6.57 4.90
N GLY A 118 7.43 5.65 5.66
CA GLY A 118 6.78 5.03 6.82
C GLY A 118 6.95 5.88 8.07
N LEU A 119 5.92 5.94 8.89
CA LEU A 119 5.98 6.53 10.23
C LEU A 119 5.53 5.53 11.28
N VAL A 120 6.18 5.56 12.44
CA VAL A 120 5.70 4.91 13.68
C VAL A 120 5.33 6.02 14.65
N LEU A 121 4.04 6.08 15.03
CA LEU A 121 3.52 7.09 15.95
C LEU A 121 3.60 6.59 17.40
N LYS A 122 3.99 7.48 18.31
CA LYS A 122 4.03 7.23 19.76
C LYS A 122 2.78 7.80 20.42
N CYS A 123 1.68 7.07 20.30
CA CYS A 123 0.40 7.35 20.95
C CYS A 123 -0.26 6.03 21.33
N ASP A 124 -1.37 6.10 22.06
CA ASP A 124 -2.21 4.95 22.34
C ASP A 124 -2.66 4.25 21.05
N PRO A 125 -2.96 2.95 21.09
CA PRO A 125 -3.42 2.22 19.92
C PRO A 125 -4.59 2.91 19.23
N LEU A 126 -4.43 3.17 17.93
CA LEU A 126 -5.50 3.74 17.12
C LEU A 126 -6.68 2.76 17.03
N GLU A 127 -7.88 3.23 17.31
CA GLU A 127 -9.10 2.41 17.27
C GLU A 127 -9.50 1.99 15.86
N GLY A 128 -9.02 2.72 14.84
CA GLY A 128 -9.31 2.45 13.44
C GLY A 128 -8.40 3.24 12.50
N PRO A 129 -8.61 3.12 11.18
CA PRO A 129 -7.87 3.89 10.21
C PRO A 129 -8.24 5.38 10.29
N ASN A 130 -7.29 6.24 9.93
CA ASN A 130 -7.57 7.67 9.83
C ASN A 130 -8.63 7.94 8.74
N THR A 131 -9.59 8.81 9.04
CA THR A 131 -10.67 9.21 8.12
C THR A 131 -10.36 10.49 7.33
N LYS A 132 -9.30 11.19 7.74
CA LYS A 132 -8.79 12.40 7.08
C LYS A 132 -7.27 12.44 7.15
N PHE A 133 -6.64 13.21 6.29
CA PHE A 133 -5.19 13.41 6.35
C PHE A 133 -4.81 14.17 7.62
N TRP A 134 -3.74 13.72 8.27
CA TRP A 134 -3.17 14.40 9.43
C TRP A 134 -1.96 15.21 9.02
N THR A 135 -1.83 16.42 9.60
CA THR A 135 -0.67 17.30 9.32
C THR A 135 0.59 16.75 9.99
N ILE A 136 1.71 16.84 9.28
CA ILE A 136 3.03 16.53 9.83
C ILE A 136 3.82 17.82 9.96
N LYS A 137 4.42 18.03 11.12
CA LYS A 137 5.27 19.19 11.43
C LYS A 137 6.69 18.77 11.81
N ASN A 138 7.64 19.65 11.48
CA ASN A 138 9.00 19.66 12.02
C ASN A 138 9.20 21.03 12.68
N GLY A 139 9.19 21.06 14.02
CA GLY A 139 8.95 22.31 14.76
C GLY A 139 7.58 22.89 14.38
N GLU A 140 7.55 24.19 14.09
CA GLU A 140 6.33 24.89 13.68
C GLU A 140 6.00 24.73 12.18
N GLN A 141 6.94 24.23 11.40
CA GLN A 141 6.78 24.13 9.95
C GLN A 141 6.00 22.89 9.57
N LYS A 142 4.92 23.06 8.77
CA LYS A 142 4.25 21.94 8.10
C LYS A 142 5.16 21.36 7.02
N VAL A 143 5.46 20.07 7.11
CA VAL A 143 6.39 19.37 6.22
C VAL A 143 5.76 18.22 5.45
N GLY A 144 4.50 17.89 5.73
CA GLY A 144 3.83 16.80 5.04
C GLY A 144 2.44 16.47 5.58
N LYS A 145 1.96 15.32 5.18
CA LYS A 145 0.67 14.75 5.64
C LYS A 145 0.76 13.25 5.81
N VAL A 146 0.10 12.71 6.82
CA VAL A 146 -0.21 11.28 6.93
C VAL A 146 -1.37 10.99 5.99
N THR A 147 -1.20 10.00 5.14
CA THR A 147 -2.18 9.58 4.14
C THR A 147 -3.00 8.39 4.61
N SER A 148 -2.34 7.44 5.27
CA SER A 148 -2.98 6.24 5.82
C SER A 148 -2.33 5.86 7.15
N ALA A 149 -3.12 5.61 8.17
CA ALA A 149 -2.64 5.21 9.50
C ALA A 149 -3.54 4.16 10.12
N ILE A 150 -2.94 3.24 10.89
CA ILE A 150 -3.64 2.16 11.61
C ILE A 150 -2.77 1.63 12.74
N TYR A 151 -3.39 1.05 13.77
CA TYR A 151 -2.69 0.20 14.71
C TYR A 151 -2.46 -1.18 14.10
N SER A 152 -1.23 -1.67 14.12
CA SER A 152 -0.88 -3.03 13.73
C SER A 152 -0.76 -3.93 14.96
N PRO A 153 -1.70 -4.87 15.18
CA PRO A 153 -1.59 -5.83 16.28
C PRO A 153 -0.36 -6.75 16.17
N ARG A 154 0.04 -7.09 14.93
CA ARG A 154 1.22 -7.91 14.65
C ARG A 154 2.50 -7.22 15.09
N LEU A 155 2.65 -5.95 14.75
CA LEU A 155 3.82 -5.13 15.09
C LEU A 155 3.72 -4.48 16.48
N LYS A 156 2.51 -4.47 17.07
CA LYS A 156 2.18 -3.75 18.31
C LYS A 156 2.56 -2.26 18.25
N LYS A 157 2.25 -1.63 17.10
CA LYS A 157 2.62 -0.24 16.79
C LYS A 157 1.54 0.45 15.99
N ASN A 158 1.41 1.76 16.18
CA ASN A 158 0.71 2.62 15.25
C ASN A 158 1.63 2.91 14.06
N ILE A 159 1.24 2.47 12.89
CA ILE A 159 1.99 2.63 11.64
C ILE A 159 1.24 3.54 10.68
N ALA A 160 1.98 4.31 9.90
CA ALA A 160 1.36 5.20 8.92
C ALA A 160 2.20 5.35 7.65
N LEU A 161 1.52 5.48 6.53
CA LEU A 161 2.08 5.98 5.29
C LEU A 161 1.92 7.49 5.25
N ALA A 162 2.94 8.20 4.83
CA ALA A 162 2.96 9.65 4.84
C ALA A 162 3.72 10.23 3.65
N MET A 163 3.23 11.34 3.11
CA MET A 163 3.94 12.14 2.12
C MET A 163 4.65 13.29 2.83
N VAL A 164 5.97 13.33 2.77
CA VAL A 164 6.81 14.28 3.52
C VAL A 164 7.79 14.99 2.58
N SER A 165 8.06 16.25 2.85
CA SER A 165 9.05 17.06 2.11
C SER A 165 10.43 16.38 2.10
N SER A 166 11.03 16.22 0.92
CA SER A 166 12.35 15.60 0.77
C SER A 166 13.46 16.32 1.56
N LYS A 167 13.28 17.61 1.85
CA LYS A 167 14.26 18.42 2.59
C LYS A 167 14.38 18.05 4.07
N VAL A 168 13.38 17.39 4.64
CA VAL A 168 13.33 17.06 6.08
C VAL A 168 13.30 15.55 6.34
N ILE A 169 13.35 14.74 5.28
CA ILE A 169 13.42 13.29 5.42
C ILE A 169 14.86 12.93 5.79
N GLU A 170 15.06 12.68 7.08
CA GLU A 170 16.22 12.00 7.58
C GLU A 170 15.77 10.68 8.17
N LYS A 171 16.51 9.62 7.87
CA LYS A 171 16.24 8.31 8.46
C LYS A 171 16.32 8.45 9.98
N GLU A 172 15.28 8.01 10.68
CA GLU A 172 15.10 8.13 12.13
C GLU A 172 14.74 9.52 12.68
N ALA A 173 14.53 10.54 11.81
CA ALA A 173 14.01 11.83 12.23
C ALA A 173 12.70 11.68 13.02
N THR A 174 12.54 12.47 14.07
CA THR A 174 11.29 12.53 14.85
C THR A 174 10.50 13.75 14.40
N LEU A 175 9.29 13.49 13.91
CA LEU A 175 8.35 14.50 13.45
C LEU A 175 7.15 14.56 14.41
N GLN A 176 6.34 15.61 14.32
CA GLN A 176 5.08 15.73 15.05
C GLN A 176 3.91 15.48 14.09
N VAL A 177 2.98 14.64 14.49
CA VAL A 177 1.76 14.34 13.73
C VAL A 177 0.55 14.86 14.49
N GLU A 178 -0.18 15.79 13.88
CA GLU A 178 -1.41 16.35 14.43
C GLU A 178 -2.61 15.47 14.05
N THR A 179 -3.09 14.70 14.99
CA THR A 179 -4.27 13.84 14.85
C THR A 179 -5.53 14.53 15.39
N SER A 180 -6.68 13.86 15.31
CA SER A 180 -7.91 14.32 15.99
C SER A 180 -7.78 14.35 17.52
N ASN A 181 -6.88 13.54 18.08
CA ASN A 181 -6.73 13.32 19.53
C ASN A 181 -5.52 14.06 20.12
N GLY A 182 -4.84 14.87 19.33
CA GLY A 182 -3.67 15.63 19.77
C GLY A 182 -2.48 15.50 18.81
N SER A 183 -1.36 16.08 19.23
CA SER A 183 -0.10 16.03 18.51
C SER A 183 0.83 14.99 19.14
N PHE A 184 1.34 14.07 18.32
CA PHE A 184 2.16 12.95 18.78
C PHE A 184 3.46 12.85 18.00
N PRO A 185 4.56 12.50 18.67
CA PRO A 185 5.82 12.27 17.99
C PRO A 185 5.73 11.02 17.11
N ALA A 186 6.32 11.11 15.92
CA ALA A 186 6.40 10.02 14.97
C ALA A 186 7.82 9.88 14.44
N LYS A 187 8.31 8.64 14.40
CA LYS A 187 9.64 8.31 13.86
C LYS A 187 9.51 7.89 12.41
N VAL A 188 10.36 8.44 11.54
CA VAL A 188 10.49 7.99 10.15
C VAL A 188 11.17 6.61 10.13
N VAL A 189 10.60 5.69 9.36
CA VAL A 189 11.09 4.31 9.22
C VAL A 189 11.07 3.87 7.76
N ASP A 190 11.85 2.84 7.45
CA ASP A 190 11.84 2.22 6.13
C ASP A 190 10.53 1.49 5.84
N LEU A 191 10.19 1.39 4.58
CA LEU A 191 9.06 0.63 4.06
C LEU A 191 9.55 -0.63 3.31
N PRO A 192 8.78 -1.71 3.36
CA PRO A 192 7.55 -1.93 4.12
C PRO A 192 7.80 -2.15 5.60
N PHE A 193 6.77 -1.97 6.45
CA PHE A 193 6.88 -2.22 7.90
C PHE A 193 7.03 -3.71 8.24
N TYR A 194 6.49 -4.58 7.39
CA TYR A 194 6.51 -6.03 7.58
C TYR A 194 6.97 -6.73 6.30
N ASP A 195 7.73 -7.82 6.46
CA ASP A 195 8.31 -8.63 5.39
C ASP A 195 9.04 -7.80 4.30
N PRO A 196 10.12 -7.07 4.66
CA PRO A 196 10.84 -6.20 3.72
C PRO A 196 11.42 -6.96 2.52
N ASN A 197 11.70 -8.25 2.68
CA ASN A 197 12.22 -9.12 1.62
C ASN A 197 11.13 -9.75 0.76
N LYS A 198 9.85 -9.53 1.11
CA LYS A 198 8.69 -10.16 0.47
C LYS A 198 8.81 -11.68 0.39
N SER A 199 9.28 -12.29 1.47
CA SER A 199 9.48 -13.74 1.58
C SER A 199 8.16 -14.51 1.55
N ILE A 200 7.12 -13.96 2.19
CA ILE A 200 5.78 -14.57 2.23
C ILE A 200 5.16 -14.65 0.83
N THR A 201 5.27 -13.60 0.05
CA THR A 201 4.67 -13.57 -1.29
C THR A 201 5.50 -14.34 -2.34
N LYS A 202 6.74 -14.71 -2.00
CA LYS A 202 7.64 -15.48 -2.88
C LYS A 202 7.65 -16.98 -2.58
N SER A 203 7.09 -17.38 -1.43
CA SER A 203 7.02 -18.77 -0.97
C SER A 203 6.12 -19.67 -1.82
#